data_ffba7ea052b5a51ebfc5ac6a7d3b0b44
#
_entry.id   ffba7ea052b5a51ebfc5ac6a7d3b0b44
#
_cell.length_a   1.000
_cell.length_b   1.000
_cell.length_c   1.000
_cell.angle_alpha   90.00
_cell.angle_beta   90.00
_cell.angle_gamma   90.00
#
_symmetry.space_group_name_H-M   'P 1'
#
loop_
_entity.id
_entity.type
_entity.pdbx_description
1 polymer ?
#
loop_
_entity_poly.entity_id
_entity_poly.type
_entity_poly.pdbx_seq_one_letter_code
_entity_poly.pdbx_strand_id
1 'polypeptide(L)'
;MVRRSSFALPQLTGKHRAVFAQFPRIIAAVFAFCCFHAAHATTAVLQPPREAAARLPLELILLYSDDDTQALSIDVPQSLKVTLTNGDAPPQPLILQREPGVPDKLTLRPGQYRKVRFSAPWPDAARGIVKIDPVGFDSSPMLVTLNRGDTQTQVVAAEHAETQARTPQQLAAATAAAGTSAVPTPPADRMLSGRLSTFEPMYFADGKNGDNLAKFQFSFKYRIMLPDDPRSRAFLDNLYFGYTQTSIWDLSADSAPFRDTSYEPQLFYYLQDTGWTSPFFTRMGVATGIGHESNGRAGDASRAINIVFVRPTWDFGNLDSNHLTLSPKFYYYLSKSGNEDIQDYRGYVDLLVKYGSPDGWQLATTLRKGTVGWRGSIDSQLTYPLAKLFGSAWGGYLWLGYFNGYGEDILDYNQRQHWIARIGYSIAR
;
A
#
# COMPACT_ATOMS: atom_id res chain seq x y z
N MET A 1 63.44 -23.81 -16.33
CA MET A 1 63.17 -24.36 -14.99
C MET A 1 62.11 -23.47 -14.35
N VAL A 2 60.84 -23.84 -14.54
CA VAL A 2 59.68 -23.02 -14.10
C VAL A 2 59.06 -23.70 -12.91
N ARG A 3 59.10 -23.05 -11.73
CA ARG A 3 58.46 -23.55 -10.51
C ARG A 3 56.95 -23.27 -10.58
N ARG A 4 56.16 -24.32 -10.56
CA ARG A 4 54.71 -24.25 -10.30
C ARG A 4 54.48 -24.11 -8.80
N SER A 5 53.88 -23.00 -8.38
CA SER A 5 53.33 -22.83 -7.03
C SER A 5 51.87 -23.30 -7.03
N SER A 6 51.59 -24.38 -6.31
CA SER A 6 50.24 -24.87 -6.05
C SER A 6 49.62 -24.07 -4.89
N PHE A 7 48.55 -23.34 -5.18
CA PHE A 7 47.69 -22.73 -4.14
C PHE A 7 46.77 -23.81 -3.56
N ALA A 8 46.95 -24.09 -2.27
CA ALA A 8 46.01 -24.91 -1.52
C ALA A 8 44.84 -24.07 -1.02
N LEU A 9 43.62 -24.47 -1.35
CA LEU A 9 42.38 -23.91 -0.81
C LEU A 9 42.22 -24.27 0.67
N PRO A 10 41.88 -23.35 1.57
CA PRO A 10 41.63 -23.66 2.97
C PRO A 10 40.38 -24.53 3.12
N GLN A 11 40.48 -25.62 3.81
CA GLN A 11 39.38 -26.51 4.17
C GLN A 11 38.46 -25.80 5.18
N LEU A 12 37.24 -25.56 4.82
CA LEU A 12 36.17 -25.08 5.71
C LEU A 12 35.83 -26.17 6.74
N THR A 13 35.99 -25.87 8.02
CA THR A 13 35.67 -26.75 9.14
C THR A 13 34.17 -27.04 9.20
N GLY A 14 33.82 -28.29 9.54
CA GLY A 14 32.49 -28.91 9.42
C GLY A 14 31.30 -28.22 10.10
N LYS A 15 31.50 -27.19 10.94
CA LYS A 15 30.40 -26.45 11.59
C LYS A 15 29.65 -25.50 10.65
N HIS A 16 30.26 -25.01 9.57
CA HIS A 16 29.59 -24.11 8.61
C HIS A 16 28.81 -24.86 7.54
N ARG A 17 29.08 -26.15 7.31
CA ARG A 17 28.34 -26.97 6.33
C ARG A 17 26.90 -27.29 6.73
N ALA A 18 26.61 -27.40 8.02
CA ALA A 18 25.28 -27.76 8.50
C ALA A 18 24.25 -26.62 8.36
N VAL A 19 24.69 -25.35 8.49
CA VAL A 19 23.80 -24.18 8.37
C VAL A 19 23.43 -23.92 6.90
N PHE A 20 24.39 -24.11 5.97
CA PHE A 20 24.14 -23.88 4.54
C PHE A 20 23.23 -24.93 3.88
N ALA A 21 23.20 -26.16 4.43
CA ALA A 21 22.36 -27.23 3.86
C ALA A 21 20.83 -27.08 4.19
N GLN A 22 20.50 -26.29 5.19
CA GLN A 22 19.08 -26.08 5.59
C GLN A 22 18.44 -24.88 4.92
N PHE A 23 19.21 -23.89 4.47
CA PHE A 23 18.68 -22.66 3.85
C PHE A 23 17.85 -22.91 2.58
N PRO A 24 18.26 -23.73 1.60
CA PRO A 24 17.43 -23.98 0.42
C PRO A 24 16.13 -24.73 0.74
N ARG A 25 16.09 -25.51 1.86
CA ARG A 25 14.87 -26.20 2.29
C ARG A 25 13.87 -25.25 2.95
N ILE A 26 14.33 -24.21 3.65
CA ILE A 26 13.47 -23.19 4.25
C ILE A 26 12.88 -22.29 3.17
N ILE A 27 13.66 -21.89 2.17
CA ILE A 27 13.17 -21.09 1.03
C ILE A 27 12.17 -21.90 0.20
N ALA A 28 12.44 -23.19 -0.06
CA ALA A 28 11.50 -24.07 -0.76
C ALA A 28 10.21 -24.32 0.05
N ALA A 29 10.29 -24.42 1.38
CA ALA A 29 9.12 -24.56 2.24
C ALA A 29 8.28 -23.28 2.29
N VAL A 30 8.90 -22.09 2.30
CA VAL A 30 8.17 -20.81 2.22
C VAL A 30 7.52 -20.61 0.85
N PHE A 31 8.21 -21.00 -0.24
CA PHE A 31 7.61 -20.96 -1.59
C PHE A 31 6.48 -21.98 -1.75
N ALA A 32 6.60 -23.19 -1.18
CA ALA A 32 5.54 -24.19 -1.20
C ALA A 32 4.34 -23.79 -0.34
N PHE A 33 4.56 -23.02 0.75
CA PHE A 33 3.50 -22.54 1.63
C PHE A 33 2.66 -21.41 1.00
N CYS A 34 3.24 -20.61 0.11
CA CYS A 34 2.49 -19.57 -0.63
C CYS A 34 1.54 -20.12 -1.70
N CYS A 35 1.60 -21.43 -2.00
CA CYS A 35 0.73 -22.05 -3.03
C CYS A 35 -0.57 -22.67 -2.51
N PHE A 36 -0.83 -22.64 -1.19
CA PHE A 36 -2.10 -23.08 -0.65
C PHE A 36 -3.14 -21.95 -0.77
N HIS A 37 -3.85 -21.92 -1.88
CA HIS A 37 -5.05 -21.12 -2.03
C HIS A 37 -6.17 -21.80 -1.23
N ALA A 38 -6.55 -21.25 -0.09
CA ALA A 38 -7.84 -21.50 0.47
C ALA A 38 -8.86 -20.78 -0.41
N ALA A 39 -9.68 -21.55 -1.13
CA ALA A 39 -10.73 -21.02 -1.97
C ALA A 39 -11.80 -20.35 -1.11
N HIS A 40 -11.99 -19.05 -1.29
CA HIS A 40 -13.07 -18.31 -0.64
C HIS A 40 -13.83 -17.51 -1.68
N ALA A 41 -15.18 -17.49 -1.54
CA ALA A 41 -16.01 -16.53 -2.26
C ALA A 41 -15.52 -15.12 -2.02
N THR A 42 -15.25 -14.39 -3.07
CA THR A 42 -14.88 -12.98 -2.96
C THR A 42 -16.12 -12.13 -3.09
N THR A 43 -16.38 -11.32 -2.06
CA THR A 43 -17.42 -10.29 -2.11
C THR A 43 -16.74 -8.94 -2.26
N ALA A 44 -17.05 -8.20 -3.32
CA ALA A 44 -16.52 -6.87 -3.57
C ALA A 44 -17.65 -5.85 -3.66
N VAL A 45 -17.45 -4.66 -3.09
CA VAL A 45 -18.36 -3.52 -3.24
C VAL A 45 -17.94 -2.75 -4.49
N LEU A 46 -18.84 -2.62 -5.48
CA LEU A 46 -18.59 -1.80 -6.65
C LEU A 46 -18.82 -0.33 -6.33
N GLN A 47 -17.91 0.52 -6.75
CA GLN A 47 -18.02 1.96 -6.55
C GLN A 47 -19.28 2.52 -7.23
N PRO A 48 -20.10 3.35 -6.54
CA PRO A 48 -21.20 4.06 -7.17
C PRO A 48 -20.66 5.14 -8.12
N PRO A 49 -21.53 5.71 -8.97
CA PRO A 49 -21.18 6.88 -9.78
C PRO A 49 -20.62 8.02 -8.91
N ARG A 50 -19.63 8.75 -9.40
CA ARG A 50 -19.03 9.89 -8.67
C ARG A 50 -20.01 11.04 -8.44
N GLU A 51 -21.06 11.13 -9.23
CA GLU A 51 -22.14 12.11 -9.13
C GLU A 51 -23.48 11.40 -9.05
N ALA A 52 -24.35 11.88 -8.17
CA ALA A 52 -25.70 11.37 -8.01
C ALA A 52 -26.71 12.52 -7.85
N ALA A 53 -27.88 12.37 -8.43
CA ALA A 53 -29.00 13.25 -8.18
C ALA A 53 -29.77 12.78 -6.93
N ALA A 54 -30.07 13.68 -5.99
CA ALA A 54 -30.73 13.32 -4.73
C ALA A 54 -32.15 12.72 -4.89
N ARG A 55 -32.78 12.94 -6.04
CA ARG A 55 -34.08 12.32 -6.39
C ARG A 55 -33.99 10.84 -6.72
N LEU A 56 -32.80 10.33 -7.08
CA LEU A 56 -32.54 8.93 -7.31
C LEU A 56 -32.01 8.31 -6.01
N PRO A 57 -32.35 7.05 -5.69
CA PRO A 57 -31.82 6.41 -4.50
C PRO A 57 -30.30 6.25 -4.57
N LEU A 58 -29.66 6.22 -3.40
CA LEU A 58 -28.30 5.70 -3.29
C LEU A 58 -28.33 4.21 -3.64
N GLU A 59 -27.53 3.80 -4.61
CA GLU A 59 -27.37 2.38 -4.99
C GLU A 59 -25.94 1.92 -4.75
N LEU A 60 -25.79 0.79 -4.06
CA LEU A 60 -24.54 0.06 -3.96
C LEU A 60 -24.72 -1.33 -4.53
N ILE A 61 -23.71 -1.82 -5.23
CA ILE A 61 -23.73 -3.12 -5.86
C ILE A 61 -22.67 -4.00 -5.21
N LEU A 62 -23.09 -5.12 -4.60
CA LEU A 62 -22.19 -6.18 -4.18
C LEU A 62 -21.97 -7.16 -5.35
N LEU A 63 -20.72 -7.42 -5.65
CA LEU A 63 -20.30 -8.44 -6.59
C LEU A 63 -19.90 -9.69 -5.82
N TYR A 64 -20.61 -10.77 -6.00
CA TYR A 64 -20.25 -12.09 -5.50
C TYR A 64 -19.61 -12.87 -6.63
N SER A 65 -18.43 -13.42 -6.43
CA SER A 65 -17.73 -14.27 -7.40
C SER A 65 -17.29 -15.58 -6.76
N ASP A 66 -17.32 -16.64 -7.56
CA ASP A 66 -16.81 -17.95 -7.19
C ASP A 66 -15.53 -18.20 -7.99
N ASP A 67 -14.40 -18.14 -7.30
CA ASP A 67 -13.07 -18.38 -7.85
C ASP A 67 -12.57 -19.81 -7.54
N ASP A 68 -13.46 -20.66 -6.96
CA ASP A 68 -13.13 -22.04 -6.60
C ASP A 68 -13.37 -23.01 -7.77
N THR A 69 -12.93 -24.26 -7.57
CA THR A 69 -13.15 -25.41 -8.48
C THR A 69 -14.47 -26.12 -8.23
N GLN A 70 -15.18 -25.81 -7.13
CA GLN A 70 -16.48 -26.39 -6.75
C GLN A 70 -17.54 -25.30 -6.61
N ALA A 71 -18.80 -25.66 -6.89
CA ALA A 71 -19.91 -24.73 -6.75
C ALA A 71 -20.07 -24.27 -5.29
N LEU A 72 -20.17 -22.98 -5.08
CA LEU A 72 -20.22 -22.34 -3.78
C LEU A 72 -21.61 -21.77 -3.49
N SER A 73 -22.11 -21.98 -2.26
CA SER A 73 -23.35 -21.37 -1.77
C SER A 73 -23.01 -20.21 -0.84
N ILE A 74 -23.49 -19.01 -1.18
CA ILE A 74 -23.18 -17.75 -0.49
C ILE A 74 -24.46 -17.19 0.11
N ASP A 75 -24.42 -16.79 1.38
CA ASP A 75 -25.52 -16.09 2.01
C ASP A 75 -25.52 -14.60 1.58
N VAL A 76 -26.67 -14.10 1.14
CA VAL A 76 -26.84 -12.71 0.70
C VAL A 76 -27.65 -11.97 1.75
N PRO A 77 -27.09 -10.93 2.40
CA PRO A 77 -27.81 -10.19 3.42
C PRO A 77 -29.03 -9.48 2.84
N GLN A 78 -30.09 -9.35 3.63
CA GLN A 78 -31.31 -8.60 3.24
C GLN A 78 -31.08 -7.09 3.23
N SER A 79 -30.11 -6.61 4.00
CA SER A 79 -29.76 -5.20 4.08
C SER A 79 -28.26 -4.99 4.20
N LEU A 80 -27.80 -3.86 3.70
CA LEU A 80 -26.41 -3.40 3.78
C LEU A 80 -26.34 -2.14 4.63
N LYS A 81 -25.53 -2.15 5.68
CA LYS A 81 -25.28 -0.98 6.51
C LYS A 81 -24.13 -0.16 5.92
N VAL A 82 -24.31 1.14 5.84
CA VAL A 82 -23.26 2.09 5.46
C VAL A 82 -23.24 3.26 6.43
N THR A 83 -22.10 3.88 6.59
CA THR A 83 -21.96 5.15 7.31
C THR A 83 -21.80 6.26 6.28
N LEU A 84 -22.67 7.27 6.34
CA LEU A 84 -22.58 8.48 5.52
C LEU A 84 -21.91 9.58 6.34
N THR A 85 -20.91 10.22 5.79
CA THR A 85 -20.29 11.42 6.35
C THR A 85 -20.38 12.56 5.34
N ASN A 86 -20.93 13.69 5.75
CA ASN A 86 -21.17 14.85 4.90
C ASN A 86 -20.47 16.08 5.49
N GLY A 87 -19.29 16.42 4.98
CA GLY A 87 -18.46 17.50 5.52
C GLY A 87 -18.13 17.27 7.00
N ASP A 88 -18.34 18.29 7.82
CA ASP A 88 -18.09 18.27 9.27
C ASP A 88 -19.27 17.70 10.09
N ALA A 89 -20.34 17.24 9.43
CA ALA A 89 -21.48 16.65 10.13
C ALA A 89 -21.11 15.29 10.76
N PRO A 90 -21.71 14.93 11.90
CA PRO A 90 -21.46 13.63 12.51
C PRO A 90 -21.85 12.50 11.54
N PRO A 91 -21.09 11.38 11.53
CA PRO A 91 -21.40 10.23 10.70
C PRO A 91 -22.81 9.69 10.98
N GLN A 92 -23.58 9.44 9.93
CA GLN A 92 -24.96 8.93 10.04
C GLN A 92 -25.02 7.52 9.45
N PRO A 93 -25.60 6.54 10.17
CA PRO A 93 -25.84 5.22 9.62
C PRO A 93 -27.01 5.25 8.64
N LEU A 94 -26.86 4.57 7.50
CA LEU A 94 -27.92 4.33 6.54
C LEU A 94 -28.03 2.85 6.23
N ILE A 95 -29.24 2.32 6.12
CA ILE A 95 -29.50 0.92 5.78
C ILE A 95 -30.06 0.87 4.37
N LEU A 96 -29.31 0.23 3.46
CA LEU A 96 -29.77 -0.04 2.11
C LEU A 96 -30.48 -1.41 2.09
N GLN A 97 -31.59 -1.50 1.39
CA GLN A 97 -32.36 -2.73 1.23
C GLN A 97 -31.94 -3.44 -0.06
N ARG A 98 -31.89 -4.76 -0.01
CA ARG A 98 -31.63 -5.60 -1.18
C ARG A 98 -32.76 -5.47 -2.20
N GLU A 99 -32.41 -5.49 -3.49
CA GLU A 99 -33.41 -5.49 -4.57
C GLU A 99 -34.36 -6.70 -4.46
N PRO A 100 -35.66 -6.53 -4.77
CA PRO A 100 -36.64 -7.62 -4.73
C PRO A 100 -36.29 -8.78 -5.66
N GLY A 101 -36.60 -10.01 -5.26
CA GLY A 101 -36.41 -11.20 -6.09
C GLY A 101 -35.04 -11.85 -6.01
N VAL A 102 -34.09 -11.29 -5.26
CA VAL A 102 -32.81 -11.97 -4.99
C VAL A 102 -32.99 -12.94 -3.82
N PRO A 103 -32.64 -14.24 -3.96
CA PRO A 103 -32.75 -15.22 -2.89
C PRO A 103 -31.76 -14.96 -1.77
N ASP A 104 -32.04 -15.45 -0.55
CA ASP A 104 -31.15 -15.33 0.61
C ASP A 104 -29.86 -16.15 0.44
N LYS A 105 -29.87 -17.13 -0.46
CA LYS A 105 -28.69 -17.93 -0.83
C LYS A 105 -28.49 -17.94 -2.33
N LEU A 106 -27.28 -17.60 -2.75
CA LEU A 106 -26.84 -17.70 -4.14
C LEU A 106 -25.92 -18.91 -4.29
N THR A 107 -26.22 -19.79 -5.26
CA THR A 107 -25.30 -20.84 -5.66
C THR A 107 -24.59 -20.40 -6.93
N LEU A 108 -23.28 -20.24 -6.84
CA LEU A 108 -22.40 -19.88 -7.96
C LEU A 108 -21.64 -21.12 -8.40
N ARG A 109 -21.44 -21.28 -9.71
CA ARG A 109 -20.54 -22.28 -10.28
C ARG A 109 -19.15 -21.67 -10.45
N PRO A 110 -18.08 -22.49 -10.54
CA PRO A 110 -16.75 -22.01 -10.82
C PRO A 110 -16.70 -20.99 -11.96
N GLY A 111 -16.08 -19.82 -11.69
CA GLY A 111 -15.97 -18.72 -12.63
C GLY A 111 -17.25 -17.91 -12.86
N GLN A 112 -18.34 -18.18 -12.14
CA GLN A 112 -19.56 -17.38 -12.20
C GLN A 112 -19.52 -16.22 -11.19
N TYR A 113 -20.26 -15.16 -11.52
CA TYR A 113 -20.47 -14.04 -10.62
C TYR A 113 -21.94 -13.61 -10.64
N ARG A 114 -22.34 -12.93 -9.56
CA ARG A 114 -23.66 -12.31 -9.44
C ARG A 114 -23.52 -10.91 -8.85
N LYS A 115 -24.19 -9.95 -9.45
CA LYS A 115 -24.34 -8.60 -8.91
C LYS A 115 -25.64 -8.55 -8.14
N VAL A 116 -25.60 -8.03 -6.92
CA VAL A 116 -26.76 -7.77 -6.08
C VAL A 116 -26.79 -6.30 -5.74
N ARG A 117 -27.90 -5.65 -6.05
CA ARG A 117 -28.11 -4.22 -5.80
C ARG A 117 -28.76 -4.01 -4.46
N PHE A 118 -28.27 -3.00 -3.73
CA PHE A 118 -28.84 -2.49 -2.50
C PHE A 118 -29.13 -1.02 -2.67
N SER A 119 -30.29 -0.56 -2.22
CA SER A 119 -30.68 0.84 -2.41
C SER A 119 -31.38 1.42 -1.17
N ALA A 120 -31.24 2.73 -1.00
CA ALA A 120 -31.99 3.53 -0.02
C ALA A 120 -32.13 4.96 -0.50
N PRO A 121 -33.19 5.69 -0.10
CA PRO A 121 -33.27 7.12 -0.36
C PRO A 121 -32.15 7.87 0.37
N TRP A 122 -31.64 8.94 -0.25
CA TRP A 122 -30.69 9.82 0.39
C TRP A 122 -31.30 10.53 1.60
N PRO A 123 -30.61 10.63 2.75
CA PRO A 123 -31.07 11.45 3.86
C PRO A 123 -31.23 12.90 3.43
N ASP A 124 -32.26 13.60 3.96
CA ASP A 124 -32.56 15.00 3.60
C ASP A 124 -31.42 15.96 3.92
N ALA A 125 -30.61 15.65 4.93
CA ALA A 125 -29.45 16.45 5.31
C ALA A 125 -28.24 16.26 4.37
N ALA A 126 -28.18 15.18 3.57
CA ALA A 126 -27.03 14.88 2.71
C ALA A 126 -26.99 15.86 1.51
N ARG A 127 -25.87 16.51 1.28
CA ARG A 127 -25.63 17.43 0.15
C ARG A 127 -24.15 17.63 -0.14
N GLY A 128 -23.80 18.01 -1.38
CA GLY A 128 -22.41 18.19 -1.79
C GLY A 128 -21.63 16.86 -1.78
N ILE A 129 -20.39 16.86 -1.31
CA ILE A 129 -19.56 15.64 -1.26
C ILE A 129 -19.97 14.81 -0.05
N VAL A 130 -20.44 13.61 -0.30
CA VAL A 130 -20.83 12.62 0.71
C VAL A 130 -19.84 11.45 0.66
N LYS A 131 -19.23 11.14 1.81
CA LYS A 131 -18.41 9.96 2.00
C LYS A 131 -19.31 8.80 2.42
N ILE A 132 -19.17 7.65 1.78
CA ILE A 132 -19.92 6.42 2.04
C ILE A 132 -18.93 5.34 2.47
N ASP A 133 -19.11 4.83 3.69
CA ASP A 133 -18.32 3.76 4.26
C ASP A 133 -19.20 2.51 4.47
N PRO A 134 -19.08 1.43 3.68
CA PRO A 134 -19.78 0.19 3.93
C PRO A 134 -19.29 -0.48 5.20
N VAL A 135 -20.24 -0.88 6.06
CA VAL A 135 -19.93 -1.54 7.33
C VAL A 135 -19.90 -3.05 7.15
N GLY A 136 -18.81 -3.69 7.56
CA GLY A 136 -18.65 -5.15 7.49
C GLY A 136 -18.10 -5.67 6.16
N PHE A 137 -17.63 -4.78 5.28
CA PHE A 137 -16.97 -5.11 4.01
C PHE A 137 -15.61 -4.44 3.95
N ASP A 138 -14.64 -5.16 3.44
CA ASP A 138 -13.31 -4.60 3.17
C ASP A 138 -13.36 -3.79 1.87
N SER A 139 -13.80 -2.55 1.99
CA SER A 139 -13.90 -1.61 0.87
C SER A 139 -13.37 -0.25 1.27
N SER A 140 -12.67 0.39 0.34
CA SER A 140 -12.26 1.80 0.54
C SER A 140 -13.49 2.71 0.62
N PRO A 141 -13.42 3.80 1.43
CA PRO A 141 -14.45 4.82 1.45
C PRO A 141 -14.73 5.37 0.06
N MET A 142 -16.01 5.56 -0.27
CA MET A 142 -16.47 6.05 -1.56
C MET A 142 -16.94 7.49 -1.42
N LEU A 143 -16.55 8.37 -2.36
CA LEU A 143 -16.98 9.76 -2.42
C LEU A 143 -17.97 9.95 -3.56
N VAL A 144 -19.13 10.52 -3.24
CA VAL A 144 -20.18 10.85 -4.21
C VAL A 144 -20.57 12.31 -4.06
N THR A 145 -20.58 13.05 -5.16
CA THR A 145 -21.13 14.41 -5.21
C THR A 145 -22.63 14.34 -5.40
N LEU A 146 -23.38 14.74 -4.37
CA LEU A 146 -24.85 14.71 -4.38
C LEU A 146 -25.43 16.06 -4.80
N ASN A 147 -26.10 16.09 -5.94
CA ASN A 147 -26.77 17.27 -6.49
C ASN A 147 -28.25 17.31 -6.09
N ARG A 148 -28.68 18.39 -5.42
CA ARG A 148 -30.07 18.64 -5.00
C ARG A 148 -30.75 19.77 -5.78
N GLY A 149 -30.08 20.38 -6.76
CA GLY A 149 -30.60 21.51 -7.52
C GLY A 149 -31.40 21.10 -8.77
N ASP A 150 -32.42 21.85 -9.11
CA ASP A 150 -33.28 21.60 -10.27
C ASP A 150 -32.62 21.93 -11.62
N THR A 151 -31.43 22.50 -11.62
CA THR A 151 -30.74 22.99 -12.83
C THR A 151 -30.37 21.87 -13.81
N GLN A 152 -30.09 20.66 -13.32
CA GLN A 152 -29.82 19.52 -14.22
C GLN A 152 -31.10 18.93 -14.86
N THR A 153 -32.26 19.11 -14.22
CA THR A 153 -33.53 18.63 -14.78
C THR A 153 -33.94 19.41 -16.01
N GLN A 154 -33.62 20.70 -16.07
CA GLN A 154 -33.90 21.55 -17.25
C GLN A 154 -32.94 21.21 -18.41
N VAL A 155 -31.66 20.92 -18.11
CA VAL A 155 -30.69 20.55 -19.15
C VAL A 155 -31.03 19.21 -19.78
N VAL A 156 -31.35 18.19 -18.96
CA VAL A 156 -31.74 16.86 -19.46
C VAL A 156 -33.09 16.87 -20.17
N ALA A 157 -34.07 17.64 -19.65
CA ALA A 157 -35.37 17.81 -20.32
C ALA A 157 -35.25 18.62 -21.63
N ALA A 158 -34.39 19.64 -21.65
CA ALA A 158 -34.09 20.40 -22.86
C ALA A 158 -33.36 19.56 -23.91
N GLU A 159 -32.39 18.73 -23.47
CA GLU A 159 -31.66 17.82 -24.34
C GLU A 159 -32.57 16.73 -24.93
N HIS A 160 -33.49 16.16 -24.15
CA HIS A 160 -34.49 15.22 -24.65
C HIS A 160 -35.52 15.87 -25.57
N ALA A 161 -35.95 17.11 -25.30
CA ALA A 161 -36.86 17.85 -26.15
C ALA A 161 -36.21 18.27 -27.50
N GLU A 162 -34.93 18.70 -27.44
CA GLU A 162 -34.15 18.98 -28.64
C GLU A 162 -33.85 17.73 -29.48
N THR A 163 -33.63 16.56 -28.83
CA THR A 163 -33.36 15.29 -29.53
C THR A 163 -34.59 14.80 -30.30
N GLN A 164 -35.80 15.05 -29.79
CA GLN A 164 -37.04 14.69 -30.49
C GLN A 164 -37.38 15.63 -31.66
N ALA A 165 -36.83 16.85 -31.69
CA ALA A 165 -37.10 17.83 -32.73
C ALA A 165 -36.06 17.87 -33.89
N ARG A 166 -34.96 17.10 -33.79
CA ARG A 166 -33.88 17.12 -34.77
C ARG A 166 -34.00 16.03 -35.82
N THR A 167 -33.64 16.39 -37.06
CA THR A 167 -33.52 15.42 -38.16
C THR A 167 -32.33 14.50 -37.95
N PRO A 168 -32.28 13.29 -38.58
CA PRO A 168 -31.16 12.36 -38.42
C PRO A 168 -29.76 12.98 -38.71
N GLN A 169 -29.68 13.94 -39.63
CA GLN A 169 -28.44 14.66 -39.92
C GLN A 169 -28.04 15.65 -38.83
N GLN A 170 -29.00 16.30 -38.18
CA GLN A 170 -28.77 17.21 -37.05
C GLN A 170 -28.38 16.41 -35.79
N LEU A 171 -28.91 15.20 -35.61
CA LEU A 171 -28.52 14.30 -34.54
C LEU A 171 -27.08 13.83 -34.70
N ALA A 172 -26.67 13.46 -35.92
CA ALA A 172 -25.30 13.07 -36.21
C ALA A 172 -24.29 14.22 -35.98
N ALA A 173 -24.64 15.44 -36.36
CA ALA A 173 -23.82 16.63 -36.12
C ALA A 173 -23.74 16.99 -34.64
N ALA A 174 -24.82 16.83 -33.86
CA ALA A 174 -24.85 17.07 -32.42
C ALA A 174 -24.04 15.99 -31.64
N THR A 175 -24.12 14.74 -32.10
CA THR A 175 -23.31 13.65 -31.51
C THR A 175 -21.81 13.83 -31.80
N ALA A 176 -21.46 14.31 -33.00
CA ALA A 176 -20.09 14.66 -33.34
C ALA A 176 -19.58 15.89 -32.55
N ALA A 177 -20.44 16.88 -32.27
CA ALA A 177 -20.07 18.03 -31.44
C ALA A 177 -20.02 17.72 -29.94
N ALA A 178 -20.89 16.86 -29.45
CA ALA A 178 -20.84 16.38 -28.03
C ALA A 178 -19.62 15.48 -27.73
N GLY A 179 -19.10 14.80 -28.74
CA GLY A 179 -17.87 14.00 -28.64
C GLY A 179 -16.59 14.81 -28.42
N THR A 180 -16.65 16.16 -28.54
CA THR A 180 -15.47 17.03 -28.41
C THR A 180 -15.34 17.71 -27.05
N SER A 181 -16.26 17.51 -26.09
CA SER A 181 -16.21 18.19 -24.79
C SER A 181 -15.69 17.35 -23.62
N ALA A 182 -15.38 16.06 -23.82
CA ALA A 182 -14.60 15.32 -22.86
C ALA A 182 -13.12 15.68 -23.05
N VAL A 183 -12.58 16.51 -22.16
CA VAL A 183 -11.12 16.70 -22.08
C VAL A 183 -10.52 15.30 -21.96
N PRO A 184 -9.77 14.81 -22.97
CA PRO A 184 -9.20 13.46 -22.88
C PRO A 184 -8.24 13.45 -21.71
N THR A 185 -8.47 12.56 -20.73
CA THR A 185 -7.49 12.32 -19.67
C THR A 185 -6.17 11.96 -20.35
N PRO A 186 -5.07 12.69 -20.08
CA PRO A 186 -3.80 12.39 -20.67
C PRO A 186 -3.43 10.91 -20.51
N PRO A 187 -2.80 10.26 -21.51
CA PRO A 187 -2.44 8.85 -21.42
C PRO A 187 -1.61 8.51 -20.15
N ALA A 188 -0.78 9.45 -19.69
CA ALA A 188 0.01 9.32 -18.48
C ALA A 188 -0.88 9.17 -17.23
N ASP A 189 -1.96 9.93 -17.11
CA ASP A 189 -2.87 9.87 -15.96
C ASP A 189 -3.62 8.53 -15.93
N ARG A 190 -3.95 7.97 -17.09
CA ARG A 190 -4.55 6.64 -17.19
C ARG A 190 -3.55 5.53 -16.81
N MET A 191 -2.27 5.68 -17.16
CA MET A 191 -1.23 4.74 -16.75
C MET A 191 -1.00 4.73 -15.24
N LEU A 192 -1.12 5.87 -14.57
CA LEU A 192 -0.89 5.99 -13.13
C LEU A 192 -2.13 5.66 -12.30
N SER A 193 -3.32 5.86 -12.86
CA SER A 193 -4.59 5.66 -12.14
C SER A 193 -4.76 4.21 -11.67
N GLY A 194 -4.94 4.03 -10.36
CA GLY A 194 -5.12 2.72 -9.73
C GLY A 194 -3.86 1.84 -9.67
N ARG A 195 -2.73 2.31 -10.21
CA ARG A 195 -1.46 1.56 -10.20
C ARG A 195 -0.44 2.13 -9.24
N LEU A 196 -0.38 3.46 -9.10
CA LEU A 196 0.57 4.14 -8.22
C LEU A 196 -0.02 4.27 -6.82
N SER A 197 0.75 3.92 -5.81
CA SER A 197 0.38 4.06 -4.39
C SER A 197 1.62 4.28 -3.51
N THR A 198 1.41 4.72 -2.29
CA THR A 198 2.47 4.82 -1.28
C THR A 198 3.04 3.45 -0.97
N PHE A 199 4.34 3.39 -0.66
CA PHE A 199 5.04 2.13 -0.34
C PHE A 199 5.62 2.16 1.08
N GLU A 200 6.71 2.88 1.31
CA GLU A 200 7.25 3.16 2.64
C GLU A 200 6.83 4.58 3.06
N PRO A 201 7.02 5.00 4.33
CA PRO A 201 6.70 6.35 4.77
C PRO A 201 7.34 7.44 3.93
N MET A 202 6.64 8.55 3.70
CA MET A 202 7.19 9.71 2.98
C MET A 202 7.20 10.93 3.90
N TYR A 203 8.38 11.45 4.18
CA TYR A 203 8.56 12.52 5.13
C TYR A 203 9.73 13.43 4.76
N PHE A 204 9.70 14.65 5.31
CA PHE A 204 10.83 15.56 5.42
C PHE A 204 10.96 15.97 6.88
N ALA A 205 12.16 15.80 7.45
CA ALA A 205 12.41 16.07 8.85
C ALA A 205 13.80 16.65 9.04
N ASP A 206 13.92 17.58 9.98
CA ASP A 206 15.17 18.17 10.40
C ASP A 206 15.48 17.78 11.84
N GLY A 207 16.76 17.64 12.15
CA GLY A 207 17.17 17.25 13.48
C GLY A 207 18.64 17.45 13.75
N LYS A 208 18.99 17.26 15.01
CA LYS A 208 20.32 17.62 15.50
C LYS A 208 20.87 16.58 16.47
N ASN A 209 22.15 16.27 16.27
CA ASN A 209 23.02 15.70 17.29
C ASN A 209 24.45 16.19 17.01
N GLY A 210 24.77 17.45 17.40
CA GLY A 210 25.98 18.16 16.97
C GLY A 210 25.71 18.93 15.67
N ASP A 211 25.76 18.24 14.55
CA ASP A 211 25.42 18.77 13.22
C ASP A 211 23.93 18.81 12.96
N ASN A 212 23.46 19.72 12.10
CA ASN A 212 22.09 19.83 11.68
C ASN A 212 21.88 19.00 10.42
N LEU A 213 21.23 17.83 10.56
CA LEU A 213 21.06 16.84 9.50
C LEU A 213 19.58 16.66 9.18
N ALA A 214 19.14 17.23 8.06
CA ALA A 214 17.81 16.92 7.53
C ALA A 214 17.81 15.53 6.90
N LYS A 215 16.70 14.81 7.06
CA LYS A 215 16.43 13.50 6.43
C LYS A 215 15.09 13.56 5.73
N PHE A 216 15.03 13.10 4.50
CA PHE A 216 13.77 12.93 3.81
C PHE A 216 13.71 11.59 3.09
N GLN A 217 12.51 11.10 2.97
CA GLN A 217 12.21 9.85 2.29
C GLN A 217 11.04 10.05 1.34
N PHE A 218 11.23 9.59 0.12
CA PHE A 218 10.23 9.53 -0.93
C PHE A 218 10.05 8.07 -1.35
N SER A 219 8.81 7.57 -1.39
CA SER A 219 8.57 6.16 -1.66
C SER A 219 7.22 5.90 -2.32
N PHE A 220 7.23 5.08 -3.36
CA PHE A 220 6.02 4.65 -4.04
C PHE A 220 6.16 3.20 -4.52
N LYS A 221 5.02 2.57 -4.76
CA LYS A 221 4.94 1.31 -5.50
C LYS A 221 3.99 1.44 -6.68
N TYR A 222 4.36 0.79 -7.77
CA TYR A 222 3.61 0.75 -9.01
C TYR A 222 3.18 -0.69 -9.28
N ARG A 223 1.88 -0.92 -9.39
CA ARG A 223 1.31 -2.22 -9.76
C ARG A 223 1.53 -2.45 -11.24
N ILE A 224 2.35 -3.45 -11.60
CA ILE A 224 2.80 -3.67 -12.98
C ILE A 224 1.63 -4.09 -13.86
N MET A 225 0.80 -5.00 -13.37
CA MET A 225 -0.36 -5.49 -14.09
C MET A 225 -1.64 -5.15 -13.34
N LEU A 226 -2.59 -4.54 -14.03
CA LEU A 226 -3.94 -4.31 -13.54
C LEU A 226 -4.87 -5.03 -14.52
N PRO A 227 -5.54 -6.11 -14.10
CA PRO A 227 -6.42 -6.84 -14.99
C PRO A 227 -7.61 -5.98 -15.41
N ASP A 228 -7.98 -6.03 -16.69
CA ASP A 228 -9.18 -5.36 -17.19
C ASP A 228 -10.46 -5.96 -16.59
N ASP A 229 -10.44 -7.27 -16.32
CA ASP A 229 -11.47 -7.97 -15.58
C ASP A 229 -11.02 -8.19 -14.12
N PRO A 230 -11.67 -7.56 -13.12
CA PRO A 230 -11.35 -7.76 -11.70
C PRO A 230 -11.44 -9.22 -11.22
N ARG A 231 -12.02 -10.11 -12.02
CA ARG A 231 -12.14 -11.56 -11.77
C ARG A 231 -10.91 -12.34 -12.20
N SER A 232 -10.14 -11.80 -13.13
CA SER A 232 -8.89 -12.41 -13.58
C SER A 232 -7.85 -12.20 -12.50
N ARG A 233 -7.65 -13.20 -11.62
CA ARG A 233 -6.58 -13.22 -10.63
C ARG A 233 -5.41 -14.01 -11.18
N ALA A 234 -4.61 -13.36 -12.02
CA ALA A 234 -3.34 -13.93 -12.42
C ALA A 234 -2.27 -13.64 -11.35
N PHE A 235 -1.27 -14.50 -11.24
CA PHE A 235 -0.12 -14.29 -10.35
C PHE A 235 0.49 -12.89 -10.55
N LEU A 236 0.56 -12.42 -11.79
CA LEU A 236 1.15 -11.13 -12.16
C LEU A 236 0.37 -9.91 -11.64
N ASP A 237 -0.89 -10.07 -11.24
CA ASP A 237 -1.73 -8.96 -10.72
C ASP A 237 -1.20 -8.40 -9.40
N ASN A 238 -0.43 -9.18 -8.68
CA ASN A 238 0.17 -8.79 -7.41
C ASN A 238 1.68 -8.51 -7.53
N LEU A 239 2.16 -8.30 -8.76
CA LEU A 239 3.54 -7.91 -9.01
C LEU A 239 3.68 -6.39 -9.02
N TYR A 240 4.61 -5.90 -8.19
CA TYR A 240 4.85 -4.47 -7.99
C TYR A 240 6.30 -4.13 -8.25
N PHE A 241 6.50 -2.96 -8.84
CA PHE A 241 7.75 -2.23 -8.78
C PHE A 241 7.66 -1.23 -7.64
N GLY A 242 8.58 -1.30 -6.69
CA GLY A 242 8.71 -0.33 -5.61
C GLY A 242 9.97 0.49 -5.77
N TYR A 243 9.91 1.73 -5.34
CA TYR A 243 11.06 2.61 -5.28
C TYR A 243 11.04 3.40 -3.99
N THR A 244 12.15 3.39 -3.26
CA THR A 244 12.36 4.25 -2.10
C THR A 244 13.66 5.01 -2.29
N GLN A 245 13.64 6.28 -1.98
CA GLN A 245 14.82 7.12 -1.91
C GLN A 245 14.87 7.77 -0.54
N THR A 246 15.99 7.59 0.17
CA THR A 246 16.26 8.24 1.45
C THR A 246 17.50 9.09 1.29
N SER A 247 17.41 10.36 1.66
CA SER A 247 18.53 11.29 1.59
C SER A 247 18.82 11.93 2.95
N ILE A 248 20.08 12.04 3.28
CA ILE A 248 20.58 12.78 4.45
C ILE A 248 21.30 14.03 3.93
N TRP A 249 20.84 15.18 4.37
CA TRP A 249 21.27 16.51 3.94
C TRP A 249 21.95 17.22 5.09
N ASP A 250 23.22 17.52 4.95
CA ASP A 250 24.00 18.25 5.96
C ASP A 250 23.80 19.77 5.79
N LEU A 251 22.91 20.31 6.61
CA LEU A 251 22.60 21.76 6.60
C LEU A 251 23.63 22.59 7.36
N SER A 252 24.56 21.96 8.08
CA SER A 252 25.62 22.67 8.86
C SER A 252 26.90 22.87 8.07
N ALA A 253 27.13 22.06 7.03
CA ALA A 253 28.34 22.14 6.22
C ALA A 253 28.27 23.27 5.18
N ASP A 254 29.42 23.75 4.74
CA ASP A 254 29.53 24.73 3.65
C ASP A 254 28.86 24.18 2.37
N SER A 255 28.04 25.03 1.72
CA SER A 255 27.24 24.67 0.56
C SER A 255 26.17 23.57 0.80
N ALA A 256 25.90 23.22 2.07
CA ALA A 256 24.87 22.29 2.49
C ALA A 256 24.78 21.05 1.57
N PRO A 257 25.79 20.15 1.52
CA PRO A 257 25.82 19.02 0.62
C PRO A 257 24.89 17.87 1.10
N PHE A 258 24.44 17.03 0.18
CA PHE A 258 23.90 15.72 0.55
C PHE A 258 25.04 14.82 1.05
N ARG A 259 24.94 14.39 2.31
CA ARG A 259 25.88 13.46 2.92
C ARG A 259 25.81 12.10 2.23
N ASP A 260 24.59 11.57 2.11
CA ASP A 260 24.32 10.34 1.38
C ASP A 260 22.90 10.31 0.84
N THR A 261 22.68 9.50 -0.20
CA THR A 261 21.36 9.20 -0.74
C THR A 261 21.31 7.73 -1.10
N SER A 262 20.40 6.98 -0.49
CA SER A 262 20.11 5.59 -0.84
C SER A 262 18.98 5.55 -1.88
N TYR A 263 19.23 4.83 -2.97
CA TYR A 263 18.28 4.53 -4.05
C TYR A 263 17.90 3.05 -3.96
N GLU A 264 16.63 2.73 -3.71
CA GLU A 264 16.17 1.38 -3.41
C GLU A 264 15.05 0.93 -4.36
N PRO A 265 15.33 0.61 -5.64
CA PRO A 265 14.37 -0.07 -6.50
C PRO A 265 14.17 -1.53 -6.07
N GLN A 266 12.92 -1.98 -6.11
CA GLN A 266 12.52 -3.34 -5.73
C GLN A 266 11.52 -3.89 -6.74
N LEU A 267 11.59 -5.19 -7.04
CA LEU A 267 10.57 -5.92 -7.78
C LEU A 267 10.04 -7.03 -6.86
N PHE A 268 8.75 -7.00 -6.54
CA PHE A 268 8.19 -7.89 -5.54
C PHE A 268 6.74 -8.26 -5.81
N TYR A 269 6.40 -9.46 -5.35
CA TYR A 269 5.03 -9.93 -5.24
C TYR A 269 4.48 -9.52 -3.88
N TYR A 270 3.27 -8.96 -3.84
CA TYR A 270 2.67 -8.44 -2.63
C TYR A 270 1.21 -8.84 -2.48
N LEU A 271 0.90 -9.51 -1.38
CA LEU A 271 -0.45 -9.76 -0.90
C LEU A 271 -0.64 -8.96 0.40
N GLN A 272 -1.55 -8.02 0.40
CA GLN A 272 -1.89 -7.26 1.61
C GLN A 272 -2.61 -8.13 2.62
N ASP A 273 -3.45 -9.04 2.13
CA ASP A 273 -4.14 -10.04 2.89
C ASP A 273 -4.06 -11.38 2.15
N THR A 274 -3.55 -12.39 2.84
CA THR A 274 -3.46 -13.76 2.31
C THR A 274 -4.79 -14.51 2.42
N GLY A 275 -5.76 -13.97 3.16
CA GLY A 275 -7.01 -14.65 3.51
C GLY A 275 -6.84 -15.73 4.59
N TRP A 276 -5.62 -15.91 5.13
CA TRP A 276 -5.41 -16.86 6.20
C TRP A 276 -5.95 -16.30 7.52
N THR A 277 -6.95 -16.97 8.08
CA THR A 277 -7.60 -16.62 9.33
C THR A 277 -6.98 -17.37 10.52
N SER A 278 -6.82 -16.69 11.65
CA SER A 278 -6.28 -17.27 12.88
C SER A 278 -6.92 -16.59 14.11
N PRO A 279 -7.10 -17.31 15.24
CA PRO A 279 -7.50 -16.67 16.47
C PRO A 279 -6.41 -15.76 17.07
N PHE A 280 -5.18 -15.83 16.58
CA PHE A 280 -4.04 -15.08 17.12
C PHE A 280 -3.79 -13.76 16.41
N PHE A 281 -4.20 -13.60 15.15
CA PHE A 281 -4.03 -12.37 14.38
C PHE A 281 -5.26 -12.06 13.53
N THR A 282 -5.48 -10.79 13.26
CA THR A 282 -6.63 -10.29 12.49
C THR A 282 -6.41 -10.41 11.00
N ARG A 283 -5.18 -10.15 10.54
CA ARG A 283 -4.79 -10.17 9.12
C ARG A 283 -3.35 -10.61 8.98
N MET A 284 -3.06 -11.33 7.90
CA MET A 284 -1.70 -11.66 7.49
C MET A 284 -1.47 -11.26 6.04
N GLY A 285 -0.44 -10.44 5.82
CA GLY A 285 0.08 -10.10 4.50
C GLY A 285 1.45 -10.71 4.23
N VAL A 286 1.89 -10.68 2.99
CA VAL A 286 3.23 -11.10 2.60
C VAL A 286 3.76 -10.29 1.42
N ALA A 287 5.03 -9.91 1.48
CA ALA A 287 5.79 -9.41 0.33
C ALA A 287 7.02 -10.28 0.12
N THR A 288 7.37 -10.60 -1.12
CA THR A 288 8.58 -11.35 -1.46
C THR A 288 9.12 -10.90 -2.80
N GLY A 289 10.42 -10.78 -2.92
CA GLY A 289 11.02 -10.29 -4.15
C GLY A 289 12.52 -10.06 -4.07
N ILE A 290 13.00 -9.24 -4.99
CA ILE A 290 14.39 -8.80 -5.06
C ILE A 290 14.45 -7.29 -4.88
N GLY A 291 15.54 -6.81 -4.29
CA GLY A 291 15.78 -5.39 -4.07
C GLY A 291 17.24 -5.05 -4.31
N HIS A 292 17.44 -3.83 -4.77
CA HIS A 292 18.74 -3.20 -4.87
C HIS A 292 18.75 -1.97 -3.97
N GLU A 293 19.86 -1.72 -3.30
CA GLU A 293 20.13 -0.44 -2.60
C GLU A 293 21.51 0.02 -3.02
N SER A 294 21.63 1.27 -3.45
CA SER A 294 22.92 1.88 -3.77
C SER A 294 22.90 3.38 -3.51
N ASN A 295 24.08 3.95 -3.28
CA ASN A 295 24.20 5.40 -3.07
C ASN A 295 24.55 6.18 -4.34
N GLY A 296 24.69 5.54 -5.49
CA GLY A 296 24.97 6.19 -6.76
C GLY A 296 26.33 6.86 -6.87
N ARG A 297 27.25 6.61 -5.92
CA ARG A 297 28.60 7.16 -5.93
C ARG A 297 29.57 6.26 -6.68
N ALA A 298 30.71 6.81 -7.05
CA ALA A 298 31.80 6.07 -7.70
C ALA A 298 33.04 5.96 -6.77
N GLY A 299 33.96 5.06 -7.12
CA GLY A 299 35.21 4.84 -6.40
C GLY A 299 35.00 4.30 -4.97
N ASP A 300 35.85 4.70 -4.05
CA ASP A 300 35.88 4.22 -2.67
C ASP A 300 34.61 4.55 -1.85
N ALA A 301 33.83 5.54 -2.30
CA ALA A 301 32.57 5.93 -1.69
C ALA A 301 31.37 5.14 -2.27
N SER A 302 31.57 4.30 -3.28
CA SER A 302 30.51 3.49 -3.87
C SER A 302 30.03 2.42 -2.90
N ARG A 303 28.73 2.33 -2.71
CA ARG A 303 28.07 1.30 -1.88
C ARG A 303 26.89 0.72 -2.63
N ALA A 304 26.79 -0.60 -2.69
CA ALA A 304 25.64 -1.27 -3.27
C ALA A 304 25.40 -2.65 -2.64
N ILE A 305 24.13 -3.00 -2.47
CA ILE A 305 23.69 -4.34 -2.09
C ILE A 305 22.57 -4.79 -3.01
N ASN A 306 22.53 -6.09 -3.29
CA ASN A 306 21.39 -6.76 -3.90
C ASN A 306 20.89 -7.82 -2.92
N ILE A 307 19.58 -7.87 -2.72
CA ILE A 307 18.97 -8.81 -1.78
C ILE A 307 17.82 -9.57 -2.45
N VAL A 308 17.58 -10.76 -1.96
CA VAL A 308 16.29 -11.44 -2.06
C VAL A 308 15.65 -11.38 -0.67
N PHE A 309 14.33 -11.15 -0.62
CA PHE A 309 13.66 -10.99 0.66
C PHE A 309 12.29 -11.64 0.71
N VAL A 310 11.84 -11.91 1.94
CA VAL A 310 10.47 -12.21 2.31
C VAL A 310 10.08 -11.38 3.53
N ARG A 311 8.91 -10.74 3.48
CA ARG A 311 8.37 -9.88 4.54
C ARG A 311 6.93 -10.29 4.83
N PRO A 312 6.69 -11.27 5.72
CA PRO A 312 5.38 -11.49 6.29
C PRO A 312 5.00 -10.31 7.18
N THR A 313 3.71 -10.02 7.24
CA THR A 313 3.14 -8.95 8.08
C THR A 313 1.93 -9.50 8.80
N TRP A 314 1.88 -9.36 10.11
CA TRP A 314 0.75 -9.74 10.93
C TRP A 314 0.19 -8.52 11.63
N ASP A 315 -1.13 -8.35 11.56
CA ASP A 315 -1.87 -7.35 12.31
C ASP A 315 -2.67 -8.01 13.41
N PHE A 316 -2.65 -7.43 14.60
CA PHE A 316 -3.30 -7.93 15.82
C PHE A 316 -4.25 -6.87 16.34
N GLY A 317 -5.50 -7.26 16.60
CA GLY A 317 -6.54 -6.36 17.12
C GLY A 317 -7.41 -5.77 16.03
N ASN A 318 -8.21 -4.77 16.37
CA ASN A 318 -9.11 -4.11 15.45
C ASN A 318 -8.34 -3.09 14.60
N LEU A 319 -8.34 -3.29 13.27
CA LEU A 319 -7.58 -2.48 12.30
C LEU A 319 -8.04 -1.01 12.24
N ASP A 320 -9.28 -0.72 12.62
CA ASP A 320 -9.86 0.62 12.65
C ASP A 320 -9.54 1.40 13.95
N SER A 321 -8.86 0.76 14.89
CA SER A 321 -8.48 1.35 16.17
C SER A 321 -6.98 1.12 16.46
N ASN A 322 -6.58 1.25 17.73
CA ASN A 322 -5.21 0.92 18.13
C ASN A 322 -4.96 -0.57 17.93
N HIS A 323 -4.02 -0.91 17.05
CA HIS A 323 -3.61 -2.28 16.77
C HIS A 323 -2.09 -2.39 16.68
N LEU A 324 -1.61 -3.62 16.80
CA LEU A 324 -0.21 -3.96 16.66
C LEU A 324 0.04 -4.58 15.30
N THR A 325 1.07 -4.11 14.59
CA THR A 325 1.59 -4.75 13.38
C THR A 325 3.00 -5.25 13.65
N LEU A 326 3.28 -6.51 13.32
CA LEU A 326 4.63 -7.09 13.28
C LEU A 326 4.97 -7.44 11.82
N SER A 327 6.09 -6.90 11.32
CA SER A 327 6.50 -7.12 9.94
C SER A 327 8.02 -7.34 9.84
N PRO A 328 8.53 -8.54 10.14
CA PRO A 328 9.93 -8.86 9.91
C PRO A 328 10.20 -9.01 8.41
N LYS A 329 11.19 -8.29 7.89
CA LYS A 329 11.75 -8.48 6.56
C LYS A 329 13.00 -9.33 6.69
N PHE A 330 12.92 -10.59 6.30
CA PHE A 330 14.06 -11.50 6.19
C PHE A 330 14.70 -11.33 4.82
N TYR A 331 15.99 -11.19 4.75
CA TYR A 331 16.69 -11.03 3.47
C TYR A 331 18.05 -11.75 3.46
N TYR A 332 18.50 -12.04 2.25
CA TYR A 332 19.80 -12.59 1.97
C TYR A 332 20.51 -11.73 0.93
N TYR A 333 21.77 -11.41 1.19
CA TYR A 333 22.59 -10.63 0.27
C TYR A 333 23.05 -11.48 -0.90
N LEU A 334 22.58 -11.17 -2.10
CA LEU A 334 23.04 -11.76 -3.36
C LEU A 334 24.38 -11.14 -3.77
N SER A 335 24.58 -9.84 -3.45
CA SER A 335 25.80 -9.11 -3.68
C SER A 335 25.94 -8.00 -2.62
N LYS A 336 27.18 -7.67 -2.26
CA LYS A 336 27.55 -6.66 -1.26
C LYS A 336 28.76 -5.85 -1.72
N SER A 337 28.79 -5.45 -2.97
CA SER A 337 29.93 -4.77 -3.57
C SER A 337 30.29 -3.48 -2.83
N GLY A 338 31.53 -3.38 -2.36
CA GLY A 338 32.04 -2.25 -1.59
C GLY A 338 31.61 -2.19 -0.12
N ASN A 339 30.91 -3.22 0.38
CA ASN A 339 30.41 -3.32 1.77
C ASN A 339 30.29 -4.77 2.20
N GLU A 340 31.39 -5.50 2.09
CA GLU A 340 31.47 -6.96 2.27
C GLU A 340 31.08 -7.41 3.68
N ASP A 341 31.20 -6.55 4.69
CA ASP A 341 30.91 -6.80 6.11
C ASP A 341 29.57 -6.17 6.58
N ILE A 342 28.73 -5.68 5.67
CA ILE A 342 27.48 -4.96 6.03
C ILE A 342 26.56 -5.80 6.94
N GLN A 343 26.55 -7.12 6.82
CA GLN A 343 25.78 -8.02 7.69
C GLN A 343 26.23 -7.95 9.16
N ASP A 344 27.48 -7.53 9.42
CA ASP A 344 28.00 -7.41 10.78
C ASP A 344 27.33 -6.29 11.57
N TYR A 345 26.71 -5.36 10.85
CA TYR A 345 26.05 -4.17 11.38
C TYR A 345 24.53 -4.19 11.16
N ARG A 346 24.05 -4.57 9.95
CA ARG A 346 22.63 -4.57 9.59
C ARG A 346 21.98 -5.95 9.74
N GLY A 347 22.76 -7.05 9.76
CA GLY A 347 22.25 -8.43 9.88
C GLY A 347 21.53 -8.91 8.63
N TYR A 348 20.50 -9.74 8.85
CA TYR A 348 19.68 -10.37 7.82
C TYR A 348 18.17 -10.19 8.06
N VAL A 349 17.82 -9.39 9.07
CA VAL A 349 16.41 -9.17 9.46
C VAL A 349 16.22 -7.72 9.88
N ASP A 350 15.23 -7.05 9.27
CA ASP A 350 14.67 -5.79 9.74
C ASP A 350 13.31 -6.08 10.39
N LEU A 351 13.19 -5.94 11.70
CA LEU A 351 11.93 -6.16 12.41
C LEU A 351 11.19 -4.84 12.59
N LEU A 352 10.13 -4.63 11.81
CA LEU A 352 9.20 -3.53 12.03
C LEU A 352 8.13 -3.93 13.05
N VAL A 353 8.02 -3.14 14.10
CA VAL A 353 6.95 -3.16 15.10
C VAL A 353 6.20 -1.85 15.01
N LYS A 354 4.91 -1.91 14.70
CA LYS A 354 4.07 -0.72 14.59
C LYS A 354 2.87 -0.84 15.53
N TYR A 355 2.59 0.22 16.29
CA TYR A 355 1.45 0.29 17.20
C TYR A 355 0.78 1.65 17.13
N GLY A 356 -0.53 1.66 17.09
CA GLY A 356 -1.35 2.87 17.08
C GLY A 356 -2.59 2.73 16.23
N SER A 357 -3.25 3.85 15.94
CA SER A 357 -4.50 3.93 15.21
C SER A 357 -4.31 4.56 13.83
N PRO A 358 -5.03 4.12 12.79
CA PRO A 358 -5.05 4.79 11.49
C PRO A 358 -5.44 6.27 11.59
N ASP A 359 -6.34 6.62 12.50
CA ASP A 359 -6.84 7.99 12.69
C ASP A 359 -6.20 8.72 13.87
N GLY A 360 -5.20 8.15 14.51
CA GLY A 360 -4.57 8.72 15.70
C GLY A 360 -3.05 8.75 15.60
N TRP A 361 -2.41 8.73 16.77
CA TRP A 361 -0.97 8.54 16.82
C TRP A 361 -0.58 7.13 16.40
N GLN A 362 0.60 7.00 15.83
CA GLN A 362 1.18 5.72 15.43
C GLN A 362 2.69 5.75 15.67
N LEU A 363 3.19 4.78 16.41
CA LEU A 363 4.62 4.53 16.61
C LEU A 363 5.03 3.36 15.71
N ALA A 364 6.03 3.57 14.86
CA ALA A 364 6.66 2.55 14.05
C ALA A 364 8.14 2.47 14.42
N THR A 365 8.62 1.29 14.80
CA THR A 365 10.01 1.08 15.19
C THR A 365 10.59 -0.06 14.38
N THR A 366 11.67 0.20 13.66
CA THR A 366 12.47 -0.83 12.98
C THR A 366 13.68 -1.17 13.84
N LEU A 367 13.82 -2.45 14.15
CA LEU A 367 14.95 -3.01 14.88
C LEU A 367 15.82 -3.83 13.95
N ARG A 368 17.11 -3.60 13.99
CA ARG A 368 18.14 -4.38 13.28
C ARG A 368 19.13 -4.96 14.26
N LYS A 369 19.63 -6.15 13.97
CA LYS A 369 20.67 -6.80 14.74
C LYS A 369 21.72 -7.37 13.80
N GLY A 370 22.91 -6.81 13.88
CA GLY A 370 24.08 -7.31 13.15
C GLY A 370 24.57 -8.67 13.67
N THR A 371 25.39 -9.33 12.87
CA THR A 371 25.91 -10.68 13.20
C THR A 371 27.06 -10.66 14.21
N VAL A 372 27.70 -9.50 14.44
CA VAL A 372 28.86 -9.37 15.32
C VAL A 372 28.54 -8.51 16.54
N GLY A 373 28.77 -9.05 17.72
CA GLY A 373 28.63 -8.35 18.99
C GLY A 373 27.23 -7.74 19.20
N TRP A 374 27.18 -6.52 19.74
CA TRP A 374 25.94 -5.75 19.95
C TRP A 374 25.69 -4.69 18.86
N ARG A 375 26.25 -4.89 17.67
CA ARG A 375 25.99 -4.01 16.54
C ARG A 375 24.53 -4.17 16.09
N GLY A 376 23.94 -3.10 15.64
CA GLY A 376 22.54 -3.02 15.19
C GLY A 376 22.01 -1.62 15.35
N SER A 377 20.70 -1.44 15.14
CA SER A 377 20.06 -0.14 15.25
C SER A 377 18.61 -0.20 15.71
N ILE A 378 18.14 0.92 16.22
CA ILE A 378 16.74 1.24 16.44
C ILE A 378 16.42 2.50 15.66
N ASP A 379 15.41 2.44 14.79
CA ASP A 379 14.83 3.55 14.04
C ASP A 379 13.35 3.64 14.40
N SER A 380 12.94 4.71 15.09
CA SER A 380 11.59 4.90 15.58
C SER A 380 10.97 6.16 15.00
N GLN A 381 9.72 6.06 14.56
CA GLN A 381 8.95 7.15 13.98
C GLN A 381 7.61 7.23 14.69
N LEU A 382 7.30 8.39 15.29
CA LEU A 382 6.00 8.68 15.88
C LEU A 382 5.28 9.70 15.00
N THR A 383 4.06 9.40 14.61
CA THR A 383 3.25 10.26 13.76
C THR A 383 1.91 10.57 14.38
N TYR A 384 1.39 11.78 14.11
CA TYR A 384 0.06 12.22 14.53
C TYR A 384 -0.62 13.04 13.43
N PRO A 385 -1.91 12.81 13.09
CA PRO A 385 -2.61 13.53 12.03
C PRO A 385 -2.70 15.04 12.30
N LEU A 386 -2.23 15.87 11.37
CA LEU A 386 -2.33 17.33 11.48
C LEU A 386 -3.78 17.82 11.46
N ALA A 387 -4.65 17.13 10.75
CA ALA A 387 -6.08 17.42 10.75
C ALA A 387 -6.69 17.42 12.17
N LYS A 388 -6.16 16.61 13.09
CA LYS A 388 -6.61 16.58 14.50
C LYS A 388 -6.01 17.69 15.37
N LEU A 389 -4.89 18.29 14.94
CA LEU A 389 -4.25 19.40 15.64
C LEU A 389 -4.78 20.76 15.18
N PHE A 390 -5.01 20.91 13.87
CA PHE A 390 -5.24 22.21 13.25
C PHE A 390 -6.54 22.29 12.43
N GLY A 391 -7.34 21.21 12.40
CA GLY A 391 -8.59 21.12 11.65
C GLY A 391 -8.49 20.36 10.32
N SER A 392 -9.63 19.98 9.76
CA SER A 392 -9.77 19.06 8.62
C SER A 392 -9.12 19.55 7.31
N ALA A 393 -8.83 20.84 7.19
CA ALA A 393 -8.13 21.39 6.02
C ALA A 393 -6.64 20.99 5.95
N TRP A 394 -6.06 20.50 7.05
CA TRP A 394 -4.66 20.11 7.10
C TRP A 394 -4.49 18.63 6.74
N GLY A 395 -3.75 18.35 5.67
CA GLY A 395 -3.35 16.98 5.30
C GLY A 395 -2.03 16.57 5.95
N GLY A 396 -1.77 15.24 5.96
CA GLY A 396 -0.51 14.68 6.45
C GLY A 396 -0.41 14.61 7.97
N TYR A 397 0.84 14.45 8.45
CA TYR A 397 1.13 14.11 9.84
C TYR A 397 2.29 14.93 10.39
N LEU A 398 2.20 15.33 11.66
CA LEU A 398 3.38 15.65 12.45
C LEU A 398 4.23 14.37 12.55
N TRP A 399 5.52 14.49 12.30
CA TRP A 399 6.45 13.36 12.31
C TRP A 399 7.60 13.65 13.30
N LEU A 400 7.87 12.69 14.18
CA LEU A 400 8.99 12.69 15.10
C LEU A 400 9.80 11.43 14.88
N GLY A 401 11.10 11.55 14.71
CA GLY A 401 12.02 10.44 14.49
C GLY A 401 13.11 10.34 15.54
N TYR A 402 13.52 9.10 15.80
CA TYR A 402 14.66 8.78 16.64
C TYR A 402 15.46 7.66 16.01
N PHE A 403 16.76 7.87 15.86
CA PHE A 403 17.68 6.84 15.40
C PHE A 403 18.83 6.68 16.38
N ASN A 404 19.27 5.43 16.59
CA ASN A 404 20.50 5.09 17.33
C ASN A 404 21.06 3.78 16.78
N GLY A 405 22.35 3.72 16.53
CA GLY A 405 23.05 2.51 16.12
C GLY A 405 23.81 2.64 14.82
N TYR A 406 23.79 1.61 14.01
CA TYR A 406 24.55 1.46 12.78
C TYR A 406 23.62 1.42 11.57
N GLY A 407 24.10 1.86 10.40
CA GLY A 407 23.40 1.71 9.12
C GLY A 407 22.17 2.59 8.97
N GLU A 408 22.24 3.86 9.42
CA GLU A 408 21.24 4.87 9.12
C GLU A 408 21.23 5.18 7.61
N ASP A 409 22.41 5.25 7.01
CA ASP A 409 22.66 5.31 5.57
C ASP A 409 23.55 4.15 5.11
N ILE A 410 23.70 3.98 3.80
CA ILE A 410 24.53 2.91 3.26
C ILE A 410 26.00 3.31 3.17
N LEU A 411 26.33 4.59 3.08
CA LEU A 411 27.71 5.07 3.00
C LEU A 411 28.47 4.75 4.28
N ASP A 412 27.88 5.14 5.42
CA ASP A 412 28.47 5.02 6.75
C ASP A 412 27.83 3.88 7.56
N TYR A 413 27.41 2.79 6.91
CA TYR A 413 26.71 1.66 7.55
C TYR A 413 27.47 1.07 8.74
N ASN A 414 28.80 1.18 8.76
CA ASN A 414 29.71 0.67 9.78
C ASN A 414 30.11 1.71 10.84
N GLN A 415 29.63 2.95 10.73
CA GLN A 415 29.82 3.98 11.72
C GLN A 415 28.63 4.05 12.68
N ARG A 416 28.94 4.14 13.98
CA ARG A 416 27.90 4.22 14.99
C ARG A 416 27.39 5.64 15.13
N GLN A 417 26.10 5.83 14.87
CA GLN A 417 25.37 7.04 15.25
C GLN A 417 24.90 6.91 16.71
N HIS A 418 25.29 7.84 17.59
CA HIS A 418 24.94 7.75 19.01
C HIS A 418 23.45 7.87 19.21
N TRP A 419 22.86 8.99 18.83
CA TRP A 419 21.41 9.20 18.71
C TRP A 419 21.15 10.45 17.87
N ILE A 420 20.08 10.41 17.12
CA ILE A 420 19.60 11.57 16.37
C ILE A 420 18.10 11.65 16.58
N ALA A 421 17.61 12.82 17.00
CA ALA A 421 16.19 13.11 17.06
C ALA A 421 15.84 14.13 15.99
N ARG A 422 14.72 13.88 15.29
CA ARG A 422 14.25 14.73 14.19
C ARG A 422 12.77 15.05 14.36
N ILE A 423 12.37 16.24 13.90
CA ILE A 423 10.99 16.66 13.80
C ILE A 423 10.68 17.06 12.37
N GLY A 424 9.49 16.76 11.90
CA GLY A 424 9.15 17.07 10.53
C GLY A 424 7.69 16.84 10.18
N TYR A 425 7.45 16.74 8.90
CA TYR A 425 6.15 16.52 8.27
C TYR A 425 6.19 15.25 7.44
N SER A 426 5.12 14.45 7.52
CA SER A 426 4.95 13.24 6.71
C SER A 426 3.64 13.32 5.91
N ILE A 427 3.69 12.89 4.66
CA ILE A 427 2.50 12.78 3.80
C ILE A 427 1.96 11.34 3.75
N ALA A 428 2.79 10.35 4.13
CA ALA A 428 2.40 8.93 4.22
C ALA A 428 3.15 8.25 5.38
N ARG A 429 2.51 7.26 6.04
CA ARG A 429 3.05 6.54 7.20
C ARG A 429 2.75 5.04 7.19
#